data_b379c6ac47c42dce0e6037dcb82fafae
#
_entry.id   b379c6ac47c42dce0e6037dcb82fafae
#
_cell.length_a   1.000
_cell.length_b   1.000
_cell.length_c   1.000
_cell.angle_alpha   90.00
_cell.angle_beta   90.00
_cell.angle_gamma   90.00
#
_symmetry.space_group_name_H-M   'P 1'
#
loop_
_entity.id
_entity.type
_entity.pdbx_description
1 polymer ?
#
loop_
_entity_poly.entity_id
_entity_poly.type
_entity_poly.pdbx_seq_one_letter_code
_entity_poly.pdbx_strand_id
1 'polypeptide(L)'
;MMTTEKLLKKSSTVLFFDMGEGSHVTPKNTTHMTSAPIVVSGVHLDLTDALKETVRAKVERLLRHNPRIIRVHVELVHTRCSDHSREFGAQIRLEIPGPDIVVREESDDLYKSIDILVDKVDRQLRRRHRLDKEKRNHPHPMDLGDLGRAA
;
A
#
# COMPACT_ATOMS: atom_id res chain seq x y z
N MET A 1 10.57 -20.80 -53.38
CA MET A 1 9.52 -21.36 -52.53
C MET A 1 10.03 -21.85 -51.18
N MET A 2 11.20 -22.41 -51.07
CA MET A 2 11.76 -22.89 -49.81
C MET A 2 12.21 -21.76 -48.83
N THR A 3 12.47 -20.62 -49.33
CA THR A 3 12.96 -19.48 -48.53
C THR A 3 11.90 -18.85 -47.63
N THR A 4 10.67 -18.87 -48.04
CA THR A 4 9.56 -18.27 -47.27
C THR A 4 9.19 -19.06 -46.01
N GLU A 5 9.25 -20.38 -46.11
CA GLU A 5 8.99 -21.22 -44.91
C GLU A 5 10.07 -21.12 -43.86
N LYS A 6 11.32 -20.97 -44.27
CA LYS A 6 12.44 -20.77 -43.33
C LYS A 6 12.34 -19.44 -42.59
N LEU A 7 11.87 -18.40 -43.24
CA LEU A 7 11.68 -17.08 -42.61
C LEU A 7 10.55 -17.10 -41.59
N LEU A 8 9.46 -17.77 -41.89
CA LEU A 8 8.34 -17.94 -40.97
C LEU A 8 8.73 -18.74 -39.73
N LYS A 9 9.48 -19.78 -39.89
CA LYS A 9 9.99 -20.56 -38.74
C LYS A 9 10.94 -19.79 -37.85
N LYS A 10 11.79 -18.96 -38.44
CA LYS A 10 12.71 -18.11 -37.69
C LYS A 10 11.99 -17.05 -36.88
N SER A 11 11.00 -16.40 -37.43
CA SER A 11 10.25 -15.38 -36.72
C SER A 11 9.43 -15.96 -35.57
N SER A 12 8.86 -17.12 -35.76
CA SER A 12 8.13 -17.81 -34.70
C SER A 12 9.03 -18.23 -33.53
N THR A 13 10.21 -18.73 -33.85
CA THR A 13 11.18 -19.15 -32.82
C THR A 13 11.72 -17.99 -32.01
N VAL A 14 12.00 -16.87 -32.67
CA VAL A 14 12.50 -15.66 -32.00
C VAL A 14 11.43 -15.09 -31.04
N LEU A 15 10.19 -15.02 -31.50
CA LEU A 15 9.08 -14.54 -30.64
C LEU A 15 8.86 -15.42 -29.42
N PHE A 16 8.94 -16.71 -29.56
CA PHE A 16 8.78 -17.63 -28.45
C PHE A 16 9.93 -17.52 -27.43
N PHE A 17 11.14 -17.34 -27.93
CA PHE A 17 12.32 -17.20 -27.08
C PHE A 17 12.31 -15.89 -26.28
N ASP A 18 11.92 -14.79 -26.90
CA ASP A 18 11.80 -13.50 -26.24
C ASP A 18 10.73 -13.51 -25.14
N MET A 19 9.64 -14.21 -25.34
CA MET A 19 8.62 -14.37 -24.33
C MET A 19 9.11 -15.20 -23.12
N GLY A 20 10.00 -16.13 -23.36
CA GLY A 20 10.60 -16.95 -22.29
C GLY A 20 11.57 -16.18 -21.42
N GLU A 21 12.31 -15.27 -21.99
CA GLU A 21 13.27 -14.47 -21.25
C GLU A 21 12.63 -13.31 -20.50
N GLY A 22 11.64 -12.70 -21.08
CA GLY A 22 10.93 -11.59 -20.44
C GLY A 22 10.19 -11.99 -19.17
N SER A 23 9.81 -13.23 -19.08
CA SER A 23 9.02 -13.71 -17.94
C SER A 23 9.83 -13.94 -16.66
N HIS A 24 11.12 -14.14 -16.77
CA HIS A 24 11.91 -14.44 -15.58
C HIS A 24 12.37 -13.20 -14.81
N VAL A 25 12.32 -12.05 -15.43
CA VAL A 25 12.78 -10.81 -14.78
C VAL A 25 11.78 -10.27 -13.78
N THR A 26 10.52 -10.63 -13.91
CA THR A 26 9.46 -10.10 -13.08
C THR A 26 8.99 -10.96 -11.90
N PRO A 27 9.38 -12.22 -11.74
CA PRO A 27 8.75 -13.06 -10.73
C PRO A 27 9.11 -12.75 -9.28
N LYS A 28 9.95 -11.78 -9.03
CA LYS A 28 10.24 -11.38 -7.64
C LYS A 28 9.05 -10.73 -6.92
N ASN A 29 8.00 -10.40 -7.64
CA ASN A 29 6.83 -9.75 -7.06
C ASN A 29 5.64 -10.70 -6.82
N THR A 30 5.77 -11.98 -7.12
CA THR A 30 4.61 -12.87 -7.19
C THR A 30 4.34 -13.66 -5.92
N THR A 31 5.02 -13.37 -4.84
CA THR A 31 4.88 -14.19 -3.62
C THR A 31 3.94 -13.59 -2.58
N HIS A 32 3.02 -12.71 -2.94
CA HIS A 32 2.09 -12.19 -1.95
C HIS A 32 0.64 -12.45 -2.33
N MET A 33 0.24 -13.65 -2.04
CA MET A 33 -1.12 -14.15 -2.19
C MET A 33 -2.15 -13.50 -1.25
N THR A 34 -1.83 -12.42 -0.56
CA THR A 34 -2.81 -11.78 0.35
C THR A 34 -2.45 -10.34 0.70
N SER A 35 -1.60 -9.68 -0.04
CA SER A 35 -1.30 -8.28 0.26
C SER A 35 -2.34 -7.37 -0.38
N ALA A 36 -2.93 -6.52 0.43
CA ALA A 36 -3.77 -5.44 -0.05
C ALA A 36 -3.03 -4.61 -1.12
N PRO A 37 -3.71 -4.17 -2.19
CA PRO A 37 -3.07 -3.36 -3.22
C PRO A 37 -2.53 -2.07 -2.63
N ILE A 38 -1.24 -1.79 -2.92
CA ILE A 38 -0.55 -0.58 -2.49
C ILE A 38 -0.45 0.34 -3.70
N VAL A 39 -1.07 1.50 -3.60
CA VAL A 39 -0.99 2.56 -4.61
C VAL A 39 -0.10 3.68 -4.07
N VAL A 40 0.93 4.03 -4.81
CA VAL A 40 1.84 5.13 -4.46
C VAL A 40 1.72 6.21 -5.52
N SER A 41 1.41 7.42 -5.09
CA SER A 41 1.31 8.61 -5.93
C SER A 41 2.26 9.72 -5.43
N GLY A 42 2.73 10.56 -6.34
CA GLY A 42 3.55 11.72 -6.04
C GLY A 42 2.92 13.00 -6.58
N VAL A 43 2.92 14.05 -5.80
CA VAL A 43 2.45 15.38 -6.17
C VAL A 43 3.65 16.34 -6.11
N HIS A 44 3.97 16.95 -7.23
CA HIS A 44 5.16 17.81 -7.39
C HIS A 44 6.48 17.12 -7.02
N LEU A 45 6.51 15.80 -7.15
CA LEU A 45 7.64 14.95 -6.80
C LEU A 45 7.78 13.82 -7.82
N ASP A 46 9.00 13.63 -8.33
CA ASP A 46 9.31 12.49 -9.19
C ASP A 46 9.48 11.21 -8.35
N LEU A 47 8.58 10.26 -8.56
CA LEU A 47 8.63 8.98 -7.88
C LEU A 47 9.69 8.07 -8.51
N THR A 48 10.86 8.03 -7.93
CA THR A 48 11.90 7.08 -8.30
C THR A 48 11.51 5.67 -7.89
N ASP A 49 12.02 4.67 -8.59
CA ASP A 49 11.73 3.27 -8.26
C ASP A 49 12.26 2.88 -6.88
N ALA A 50 13.42 3.41 -6.48
CA ALA A 50 13.96 3.23 -5.15
C ALA A 50 13.01 3.76 -4.05
N LEU A 51 12.39 4.91 -4.29
CA LEU A 51 11.41 5.49 -3.36
C LEU A 51 10.14 4.63 -3.28
N LYS A 52 9.63 4.17 -4.42
CA LYS A 52 8.48 3.26 -4.46
C LYS A 52 8.75 1.95 -3.71
N GLU A 53 9.94 1.38 -3.89
CA GLU A 53 10.34 0.16 -3.19
C GLU A 53 10.45 0.38 -1.68
N THR A 54 11.03 1.49 -1.25
CA THR A 54 11.12 1.84 0.17
C THR A 54 9.74 1.98 0.81
N VAL A 55 8.83 2.69 0.16
CA VAL A 55 7.45 2.84 0.63
C VAL A 55 6.75 1.48 0.70
N ARG A 56 6.86 0.68 -0.35
CA ARG A 56 6.26 -0.67 -0.38
C ARG A 56 6.78 -1.55 0.75
N ALA A 57 8.09 -1.63 0.94
CA ALA A 57 8.69 -2.45 2.00
C ALA A 57 8.18 -2.06 3.40
N LYS A 58 8.07 -0.75 3.66
CA LYS A 58 7.55 -0.25 4.94
C LYS A 58 6.05 -0.52 5.12
N VAL A 59 5.26 -0.33 4.06
CA VAL A 59 3.82 -0.60 4.08
C VAL A 59 3.53 -2.10 4.16
N GLU A 60 4.28 -2.95 3.47
CA GLU A 60 4.15 -4.41 3.57
C GLU A 60 4.36 -4.91 5.00
N ARG A 61 5.26 -4.27 5.73
CA ARG A 61 5.44 -4.56 7.17
C ARG A 61 4.16 -4.28 7.96
N LEU A 62 3.45 -3.18 7.68
CA LEU A 62 2.16 -2.88 8.29
C LEU A 62 1.09 -3.91 7.91
N LEU A 63 1.02 -4.28 6.64
CA LEU A 63 0.06 -5.27 6.13
C LEU A 63 0.25 -6.65 6.78
N ARG A 64 1.49 -7.04 6.99
CA ARG A 64 1.83 -8.33 7.63
C ARG A 64 1.24 -8.45 9.04
N HIS A 65 1.19 -7.36 9.77
CA HIS A 65 0.62 -7.31 11.12
C HIS A 65 -0.88 -7.02 11.16
N ASN A 66 -1.45 -6.55 10.04
CA ASN A 66 -2.83 -6.09 9.97
C ASN A 66 -3.55 -6.65 8.73
N PRO A 67 -3.99 -7.91 8.76
CA PRO A 67 -4.62 -8.56 7.60
C PRO A 67 -6.00 -8.00 7.23
N ARG A 68 -6.55 -7.10 8.04
CA ARG A 68 -7.85 -6.45 7.77
C ARG A 68 -7.77 -5.26 6.83
N ILE A 69 -6.58 -4.85 6.42
CA ILE A 69 -6.39 -3.74 5.50
C ILE A 69 -6.82 -4.19 4.11
N ILE A 70 -7.76 -3.47 3.50
CA ILE A 70 -8.32 -3.75 2.18
C ILE A 70 -7.48 -3.11 1.09
N ARG A 71 -7.05 -1.86 1.30
CA ARG A 71 -6.25 -1.10 0.35
C ARG A 71 -5.41 -0.04 1.05
N VAL A 72 -4.26 0.29 0.46
CA VAL A 72 -3.37 1.33 0.96
C VAL A 72 -3.08 2.33 -0.16
N HIS A 73 -3.36 3.60 0.11
CA HIS A 73 -2.95 4.71 -0.74
C HIS A 73 -1.88 5.52 0.00
N VAL A 74 -0.75 5.69 -0.64
CA VAL A 74 0.33 6.55 -0.16
C VAL A 74 0.51 7.69 -1.14
N GLU A 75 0.42 8.90 -0.65
CA GLU A 75 0.64 10.11 -1.42
C GLU A 75 1.83 10.86 -0.85
N LEU A 76 2.80 11.16 -1.71
CA LEU A 76 3.99 11.91 -1.37
C LEU A 76 3.91 13.27 -2.03
N VAL A 77 4.14 14.32 -1.26
CA VAL A 77 3.99 15.71 -1.72
C VAL A 77 5.28 16.46 -1.46
N HIS A 78 5.73 17.21 -2.45
CA HIS A 78 6.78 18.19 -2.29
C HIS A 78 6.17 19.59 -2.36
N THR A 79 6.28 20.35 -1.30
CA THR A 79 5.74 21.70 -1.19
C THR A 79 6.89 22.69 -1.03
N ARG A 80 7.01 23.61 -1.95
CA ARG A 80 7.97 24.71 -1.81
C ARG A 80 7.45 25.71 -0.77
N CYS A 81 7.89 25.53 0.46
CA CYS A 81 7.60 26.46 1.55
C CYS A 81 8.85 27.27 1.90
N SER A 82 8.66 28.47 2.44
CA SER A 82 9.76 29.26 2.98
C SER A 82 10.42 28.59 4.19
N ASP A 83 9.72 27.67 4.80
CA ASP A 83 10.18 26.87 5.94
C ASP A 83 10.57 25.48 5.45
N HIS A 84 11.87 25.26 5.29
CA HIS A 84 12.43 23.99 4.83
C HIS A 84 12.11 22.79 5.73
N SER A 85 11.63 23.04 6.95
CA SER A 85 11.27 21.99 7.90
C SER A 85 10.03 21.19 7.49
N ARG A 86 9.24 21.68 6.51
CA ARG A 86 7.99 21.09 6.06
C ARG A 86 7.90 20.92 4.54
N GLU A 87 9.04 20.80 3.91
CA GLU A 87 9.15 20.75 2.45
C GLU A 87 8.58 19.44 1.88
N PHE A 88 8.69 18.34 2.62
CA PHE A 88 8.23 17.04 2.19
C PHE A 88 7.07 16.53 3.04
N GLY A 89 5.94 16.31 2.39
CA GLY A 89 4.76 15.73 2.99
C GLY A 89 4.56 14.28 2.56
N ALA A 90 4.11 13.45 3.50
CA ALA A 90 3.65 12.10 3.22
C ALA A 90 2.27 11.90 3.84
N GLN A 91 1.34 11.37 3.06
CA GLN A 91 0.00 11.03 3.50
C GLN A 91 -0.27 9.56 3.20
N ILE A 92 -0.87 8.87 4.13
CA ILE A 92 -1.35 7.50 3.93
C ILE A 92 -2.84 7.43 4.25
N ARG A 93 -3.57 6.76 3.39
CA ARG A 93 -4.96 6.39 3.61
C ARG A 93 -5.09 4.88 3.57
N LEU A 94 -5.59 4.33 4.65
CA LEU A 94 -5.86 2.90 4.79
C LEU A 94 -7.36 2.66 4.73
N GLU A 95 -7.77 1.88 3.75
CA GLU A 95 -9.13 1.34 3.69
C GLU A 95 -9.19 0.08 4.55
N ILE A 96 -10.00 0.14 5.59
CA ILE A 96 -10.22 -0.96 6.54
C ILE A 96 -11.73 -1.11 6.78
N PRO A 97 -12.22 -2.25 7.28
CA PRO A 97 -13.61 -2.37 7.66
C PRO A 97 -14.00 -1.33 8.70
N GLY A 98 -14.93 -0.43 8.35
CA GLY A 98 -15.33 0.73 9.13
C GLY A 98 -14.72 2.04 8.61
N PRO A 99 -14.55 3.08 9.43
CA PRO A 99 -13.98 4.34 8.97
C PRO A 99 -12.52 4.21 8.61
N ASP A 100 -12.13 4.81 7.47
CA ASP A 100 -10.77 4.84 6.98
C ASP A 100 -9.82 5.51 7.97
N ILE A 101 -8.58 5.08 7.96
CA ILE A 101 -7.51 5.75 8.70
C ILE A 101 -6.73 6.61 7.73
N VAL A 102 -6.71 7.92 7.97
CA VAL A 102 -5.90 8.87 7.22
C VAL A 102 -4.89 9.51 8.15
N VAL A 103 -3.62 9.43 7.80
CA VAL A 103 -2.52 10.05 8.53
C VAL A 103 -1.70 10.88 7.57
N ARG A 104 -1.32 12.07 7.99
CA ARG A 104 -0.44 12.97 7.25
C ARG A 104 0.73 13.38 8.13
N GLU A 105 1.89 13.51 7.51
CA GLU A 105 3.13 13.95 8.14
C GLU A 105 3.93 14.85 7.21
N GLU A 106 4.59 15.83 7.78
CA GLU A 106 5.44 16.77 7.05
C GLU A 106 6.81 16.83 7.74
N SER A 107 7.88 16.87 6.96
CA SER A 107 9.24 16.93 7.49
C SER A 107 10.20 17.57 6.48
N ASP A 108 11.41 17.79 6.90
CA ASP A 108 12.54 18.26 6.12
C ASP A 108 13.08 17.23 5.13
N ASP A 109 12.82 15.93 5.39
CA ASP A 109 13.27 14.82 4.55
C ASP A 109 12.10 13.87 4.25
N LEU A 110 12.01 13.45 3.00
CA LEU A 110 10.97 12.57 2.51
C LEU A 110 11.01 11.18 3.17
N TYR A 111 12.19 10.60 3.32
CA TYR A 111 12.33 9.29 3.97
C TYR A 111 11.96 9.34 5.44
N LYS A 112 12.32 10.42 6.11
CA LYS A 112 11.94 10.68 7.49
C LYS A 112 10.44 10.87 7.64
N SER A 113 9.78 11.59 6.72
CA SER A 113 8.32 11.72 6.68
C SER A 113 7.65 10.36 6.59
N ILE A 114 8.15 9.48 5.71
CA ILE A 114 7.62 8.12 5.52
C ILE A 114 7.77 7.29 6.80
N ASP A 115 8.90 7.38 7.47
CA ASP A 115 9.14 6.63 8.71
C ASP A 115 8.21 7.04 9.83
N ILE A 116 8.10 8.33 10.08
CA ILE A 116 7.19 8.89 11.09
C ILE A 116 5.74 8.55 10.75
N LEU A 117 5.38 8.62 9.47
CA LEU A 117 4.06 8.29 8.98
C LEU A 117 3.69 6.84 9.29
N VAL A 118 4.57 5.91 8.97
CA VAL A 118 4.37 4.47 9.20
C VAL A 118 4.21 4.16 10.69
N ASP A 119 5.02 4.76 11.54
CA ASP A 119 4.93 4.60 12.99
C ASP A 119 3.60 5.14 13.56
N LYS A 120 3.15 6.30 13.06
CA LYS A 120 1.85 6.88 13.45
C LYS A 120 0.68 5.99 13.02
N VAL A 121 0.75 5.44 11.82
CA VAL A 121 -0.26 4.50 11.30
C VAL A 121 -0.32 3.24 12.15
N ASP A 122 0.81 2.64 12.48
CA ASP A 122 0.88 1.45 13.32
C ASP A 122 0.26 1.70 14.70
N ARG A 123 0.56 2.85 15.30
CA ARG A 123 -0.05 3.27 16.57
C ARG A 123 -1.58 3.41 16.47
N GLN A 124 -2.09 3.98 15.38
CA GLN A 124 -3.53 4.11 15.17
C GLN A 124 -4.21 2.77 14.94
N LEU A 125 -3.60 1.87 14.17
CA LEU A 125 -4.09 0.51 13.96
C LEU A 125 -4.18 -0.26 15.28
N ARG A 126 -3.13 -0.23 16.10
CA ARG A 126 -3.13 -0.87 17.43
C ARG A 126 -4.23 -0.30 18.33
N ARG A 127 -4.40 1.03 18.35
CA ARG A 127 -5.47 1.68 19.12
C ARG A 127 -6.85 1.20 18.67
N ARG A 128 -7.07 1.11 17.36
CA ARG A 128 -8.32 0.64 16.80
C ARG A 128 -8.61 -0.81 17.16
N HIS A 129 -7.62 -1.69 17.03
CA HIS A 129 -7.76 -3.08 17.45
C HIS A 129 -8.16 -3.22 18.92
N ARG A 130 -7.61 -2.38 19.78
CA ARG A 130 -7.97 -2.36 21.21
C ARG A 130 -9.42 -1.97 21.40
N LEU A 131 -9.87 -0.88 20.76
CA LEU A 131 -11.25 -0.42 20.84
C LEU A 131 -12.26 -1.45 20.31
N ASP A 132 -11.93 -2.10 19.20
CA ASP A 132 -12.76 -3.18 18.62
C ASP A 132 -12.84 -4.39 19.55
N LYS A 133 -11.78 -4.70 20.27
CA LYS A 133 -11.75 -5.76 21.27
C LYS A 133 -12.59 -5.38 22.50
N GLU A 134 -12.47 -4.14 22.97
CA GLU A 134 -13.27 -3.64 24.10
C GLU A 134 -14.76 -3.65 23.78
N LYS A 135 -15.17 -3.17 22.61
CA LYS A 135 -16.58 -3.19 22.18
C LYS A 135 -17.15 -4.61 22.13
N ARG A 136 -16.37 -5.61 21.73
CA ARG A 136 -16.82 -7.00 21.72
C ARG A 136 -16.93 -7.61 23.11
N ASN A 137 -16.01 -7.25 24.00
CA ASN A 137 -15.97 -7.80 25.36
C ASN A 137 -16.93 -7.10 26.33
N HIS A 138 -17.19 -5.82 26.07
CA HIS A 138 -18.06 -4.97 26.88
C HIS A 138 -19.02 -4.21 25.96
N PRO A 139 -20.05 -4.87 25.41
CA PRO A 139 -21.06 -4.17 24.62
C PRO A 139 -21.77 -3.15 25.50
N HIS A 140 -21.92 -1.94 24.97
CA HIS A 140 -22.60 -0.87 25.71
C HIS A 140 -24.05 -1.27 26.00
N PRO A 141 -24.61 -1.00 27.19
CA PRO A 141 -25.98 -1.38 27.56
C PRO A 141 -27.06 -0.90 26.58
N MET A 142 -26.77 0.12 25.79
CA MET A 142 -27.70 0.62 24.76
C MET A 142 -27.83 -0.34 23.54
N ASP A 143 -26.82 -1.15 23.26
CA ASP A 143 -26.86 -2.11 22.16
C ASP A 143 -27.68 -3.38 22.48
N LEU A 144 -27.96 -3.58 23.76
CA LEU A 144 -28.75 -4.72 24.24
C LEU A 144 -30.25 -4.40 24.38
N GLY A 145 -30.63 -3.12 24.27
CA GLY A 145 -32.00 -2.66 24.52
C GLY A 145 -32.99 -2.96 23.42
N ASP A 146 -32.55 -3.28 22.22
CA ASP A 146 -33.43 -3.45 21.06
C ASP A 146 -33.86 -4.92 20.79
N LEU A 147 -33.18 -5.86 21.41
CA LEU A 147 -33.49 -7.29 21.27
C LEU A 147 -34.61 -7.79 22.23
N GLY A 148 -35.02 -6.95 23.18
CA GLY A 148 -36.02 -7.31 24.20
C GLY A 148 -37.43 -6.81 23.90
N ARG A 149 -37.68 -6.10 22.83
CA ARG A 149 -38.99 -5.45 22.55
C ARG A 149 -39.82 -6.07 21.43
N ALA A 150 -39.40 -7.22 20.93
CA ALA A 150 -40.16 -7.99 19.94
C ALA A 150 -40.77 -9.23 20.61
N ALA A 151 -41.68 -8.96 21.52
CA ALA A 151 -42.58 -9.98 22.03
C ALA A 151 -43.95 -9.34 22.29
#